data_c7e2d14e9bc3508394aba03c61bb2d27
#
_entry.id   c7e2d14e9bc3508394aba03c61bb2d27
#
_cell.length_a   1.000
_cell.length_b   1.000
_cell.length_c   1.000
_cell.angle_alpha   90.00
_cell.angle_beta   90.00
_cell.angle_gamma   90.00
#
_symmetry.space_group_name_H-M   'P 1'
#
loop_
_entity.id
_entity.type
_entity.pdbx_description
1 polymer ?
#
loop_
_entity_poly.entity_id
_entity_poly.type
_entity_poly.pdbx_seq_one_letter_code
_entity_poly.pdbx_strand_id
1 'polypeptide(L)'
;MEPLILFDSKKCISCHSCEIACQLENDAPAGILLRRVKAHVTGAYPSSKPHSISTACFHCSDPSCVSACPAGALRKRTDGVVDHLRRRCIGCGYCIQACPFDVPKFSPAQNTMRKCSFCTQRIDRRKAPACVSKCATGALTFYSEWNDATALEAYGKNEHLHMLYHLEGKPADYSLPEPVPLNSVTSNQIWKWLVGLIPGGILLGWLWRSVENGETDRE
;
A
#
# COMPACT_ATOMS: atom_id res chain seq x y z
N MET A 1 21.20 14.18 -4.59
CA MET A 1 20.98 13.67 -3.21
C MET A 1 19.64 12.99 -3.21
N GLU A 2 19.59 11.71 -2.97
CA GLU A 2 18.33 10.95 -2.95
C GLU A 2 18.05 10.51 -1.52
N PRO A 3 16.97 11.00 -0.90
CA PRO A 3 16.67 10.68 0.48
C PRO A 3 16.16 9.25 0.63
N LEU A 4 16.44 8.61 1.77
CA LEU A 4 16.10 7.22 2.08
C LEU A 4 15.41 7.11 3.44
N ILE A 5 14.45 6.21 3.53
CA ILE A 5 13.92 5.70 4.81
C ILE A 5 14.19 4.21 4.88
N LEU A 6 14.84 3.77 5.93
CA LEU A 6 14.96 2.36 6.31
C LEU A 6 13.88 2.00 7.34
N PHE A 7 13.36 0.80 7.24
CA PHE A 7 12.41 0.24 8.19
C PHE A 7 12.95 -1.06 8.79
N ASP A 8 13.07 -1.09 10.11
CA ASP A 8 13.47 -2.25 10.88
C ASP A 8 12.23 -2.95 11.45
N SER A 9 11.88 -4.09 10.90
CA SER A 9 10.69 -4.85 11.30
C SER A 9 10.78 -5.43 12.71
N LYS A 10 12.00 -5.67 13.23
CA LYS A 10 12.21 -6.17 14.60
C LYS A 10 11.96 -5.10 15.67
N LYS A 11 12.21 -3.83 15.34
CA LYS A 11 11.95 -2.72 16.26
C LYS A 11 10.51 -2.26 16.23
N CYS A 12 9.74 -2.63 15.20
CA CYS A 12 8.37 -2.18 15.05
C CYS A 12 7.42 -2.90 15.99
N ILE A 13 6.72 -2.16 16.82
CA ILE A 13 5.72 -2.67 17.76
C ILE A 13 4.28 -2.46 17.27
N SER A 14 4.07 -2.15 15.99
CA SER A 14 2.76 -1.89 15.39
C SER A 14 1.91 -0.83 16.11
N CYS A 15 2.53 0.21 16.66
CA CYS A 15 1.84 1.27 17.42
C CYS A 15 1.07 2.27 16.54
N HIS A 16 1.22 2.21 15.22
CA HIS A 16 0.58 3.09 14.22
C HIS A 16 0.87 4.60 14.34
N SER A 17 1.74 5.03 15.27
CA SER A 17 2.10 6.44 15.43
C SER A 17 2.63 7.10 14.16
N CYS A 18 3.34 6.34 13.31
CA CYS A 18 3.84 6.82 12.03
C CYS A 18 2.72 7.07 10.99
N GLU A 19 1.61 6.34 11.06
CA GLU A 19 0.44 6.55 10.22
C GLU A 19 -0.26 7.85 10.59
N ILE A 20 -0.54 8.03 11.89
CA ILE A 20 -1.17 9.24 12.43
C ILE A 20 -0.31 10.47 12.16
N ALA A 21 1.00 10.39 12.41
CA ALA A 21 1.92 11.47 12.13
C ALA A 21 1.95 11.85 10.63
N CYS A 22 1.92 10.85 9.75
CA CYS A 22 1.86 11.06 8.31
C CYS A 22 0.55 11.72 7.89
N GLN A 23 -0.58 11.30 8.47
CA GLN A 23 -1.91 11.84 8.19
C GLN A 23 -2.01 13.31 8.59
N LEU A 24 -1.59 13.64 9.81
CA LEU A 24 -1.61 15.01 10.33
C LEU A 24 -0.67 15.94 9.56
N GLU A 25 0.56 15.52 9.30
CA GLU A 25 1.55 16.34 8.59
C GLU A 25 1.15 16.67 7.15
N ASN A 26 0.47 15.73 6.49
CA ASN A 26 0.10 15.86 5.08
C ASN A 26 -1.36 16.26 4.88
N ASP A 27 -2.08 16.60 5.93
CA ASP A 27 -3.51 16.96 5.87
C ASP A 27 -4.31 15.94 5.06
N ALA A 28 -4.12 14.65 5.39
CA ALA A 28 -4.83 13.58 4.74
C ALA A 28 -6.20 13.37 5.41
N PRO A 29 -7.29 13.32 4.65
CA PRO A 29 -8.62 13.08 5.20
C PRO A 29 -8.72 11.77 5.96
N ALA A 30 -9.67 11.69 6.89
CA ALA A 30 -9.96 10.46 7.61
C ALA A 30 -10.18 9.28 6.63
N GLY A 31 -9.61 8.13 6.94
CA GLY A 31 -9.66 6.94 6.09
C GLY A 31 -8.62 6.90 4.95
N ILE A 32 -7.90 7.99 4.67
CA ILE A 32 -6.84 8.01 3.67
C ILE A 32 -5.47 7.86 4.34
N LEU A 33 -4.96 6.65 4.35
CA LEU A 33 -3.64 6.34 4.90
C LEU A 33 -2.57 6.42 3.82
N LEU A 34 -1.63 7.36 3.94
CA LEU A 34 -0.49 7.53 3.03
C LEU A 34 0.69 6.65 3.39
N ARG A 35 0.72 6.16 4.61
CA ARG A 35 1.59 5.11 5.16
C ARG A 35 0.71 4.11 5.87
N ARG A 36 1.07 2.82 5.79
CA ARG A 36 0.37 1.73 6.49
C ARG A 36 1.36 0.84 7.20
N VAL A 37 0.98 0.41 8.39
CA VAL A 37 1.62 -0.68 9.11
C VAL A 37 0.66 -1.87 9.12
N LYS A 38 1.14 -3.02 8.67
CA LYS A 38 0.38 -4.26 8.68
C LYS A 38 1.12 -5.28 9.53
N ALA A 39 0.42 -5.93 10.43
CA ALA A 39 0.93 -7.10 11.12
C ALA A 39 0.79 -8.33 10.20
N HIS A 40 1.85 -9.09 10.09
CA HIS A 40 1.91 -10.35 9.38
C HIS A 40 2.34 -11.45 10.35
N VAL A 41 1.95 -12.67 10.06
CA VAL A 41 2.39 -13.84 10.80
C VAL A 41 3.04 -14.80 9.81
N THR A 42 4.27 -15.18 10.09
CA THR A 42 5.00 -16.19 9.32
C THR A 42 5.13 -17.47 10.10
N GLY A 43 5.15 -18.60 9.39
CA GLY A 43 5.18 -19.94 10.01
C GLY A 43 3.81 -20.46 10.41
N ALA A 44 3.78 -21.69 10.93
CA ALA A 44 2.57 -22.35 11.41
C ALA A 44 2.63 -22.54 12.93
N TYR A 45 1.46 -22.63 13.56
CA TYR A 45 1.37 -22.96 14.99
C TYR A 45 2.09 -24.29 15.27
N PRO A 46 2.88 -24.41 16.36
CA PRO A 46 3.11 -23.42 17.43
C PRO A 46 4.28 -22.45 17.17
N SER A 47 4.98 -22.54 16.04
CA SER A 47 6.19 -21.76 15.74
C SER A 47 5.92 -20.47 14.95
N SER A 48 4.68 -19.99 14.94
CA SER A 48 4.32 -18.75 14.24
C SER A 48 5.03 -17.52 14.86
N LYS A 49 5.55 -16.64 13.98
CA LYS A 49 6.25 -15.41 14.39
C LYS A 49 5.52 -14.19 13.81
N PRO A 50 5.00 -13.31 14.66
CA PRO A 50 4.45 -12.04 14.20
C PRO A 50 5.58 -11.09 13.79
N HIS A 51 5.38 -10.34 12.72
CA HIS A 51 6.23 -9.24 12.29
C HIS A 51 5.39 -8.15 11.66
N SER A 52 5.91 -6.93 11.63
CA SER A 52 5.23 -5.79 11.05
C SER A 52 5.88 -5.39 9.74
N ILE A 53 5.07 -4.98 8.77
CA ILE A 53 5.52 -4.37 7.52
C ILE A 53 4.96 -2.95 7.47
N SER A 54 5.84 -1.96 7.27
CA SER A 54 5.46 -0.58 7.07
C SER A 54 5.60 -0.21 5.60
N THR A 55 4.52 0.21 4.96
CA THR A 55 4.49 0.55 3.53
C THR A 55 4.07 1.99 3.31
N ALA A 56 4.66 2.63 2.30
CA ALA A 56 4.28 3.94 1.79
C ALA A 56 4.66 4.00 0.29
N CYS A 57 4.63 5.18 -0.34
CA CYS A 57 5.14 5.33 -1.70
C CYS A 57 6.64 4.99 -1.75
N PHE A 58 7.06 4.22 -2.73
CA PHE A 58 8.46 3.84 -2.94
C PHE A 58 9.24 4.86 -3.75
N HIS A 59 8.60 5.88 -4.28
CA HIS A 59 9.21 6.90 -5.13
C HIS A 59 10.11 6.32 -6.24
N CYS A 60 9.59 5.32 -6.95
CA CYS A 60 10.26 4.45 -7.90
C CYS A 60 11.25 5.20 -8.82
N SER A 61 12.31 4.49 -9.24
CA SER A 61 13.29 5.00 -10.22
C SER A 61 12.60 5.26 -11.56
N ASP A 62 11.76 4.32 -12.02
CA ASP A 62 10.85 4.46 -13.15
C ASP A 62 9.38 4.46 -12.65
N PRO A 63 8.81 5.65 -12.38
CA PRO A 63 7.50 5.74 -11.75
C PRO A 63 6.36 5.64 -12.76
N SER A 64 5.79 4.45 -12.98
CA SER A 64 4.63 4.21 -13.85
C SER A 64 3.46 5.17 -13.59
N CYS A 65 3.28 5.63 -12.35
CA CYS A 65 2.25 6.60 -12.01
C CYS A 65 2.50 8.00 -12.61
N VAL A 66 3.75 8.36 -12.86
CA VAL A 66 4.10 9.62 -13.54
C VAL A 66 3.78 9.49 -15.02
N SER A 67 4.20 8.40 -15.66
CA SER A 67 3.95 8.13 -17.08
C SER A 67 2.46 8.02 -17.40
N ALA A 68 1.67 7.48 -16.47
CA ALA A 68 0.22 7.31 -16.63
C ALA A 68 -0.59 8.59 -16.36
N CYS A 69 0.03 9.69 -15.91
CA CYS A 69 -0.70 10.89 -15.52
C CYS A 69 -0.95 11.84 -16.70
N PRO A 70 -2.18 11.92 -17.28
CA PRO A 70 -2.44 12.75 -18.46
C PRO A 70 -2.38 14.26 -18.14
N ALA A 71 -2.61 14.64 -16.89
CA ALA A 71 -2.57 16.03 -16.46
C ALA A 71 -1.19 16.51 -16.03
N GLY A 72 -0.15 15.66 -16.07
CA GLY A 72 1.18 15.97 -15.55
C GLY A 72 1.18 16.40 -14.07
N ALA A 73 0.21 15.90 -13.30
CA ALA A 73 0.10 16.23 -11.88
C ALA A 73 1.13 15.47 -11.04
N LEU A 74 1.70 14.39 -11.54
CA LEU A 74 2.79 13.66 -10.92
C LEU A 74 4.09 13.94 -11.69
N ARG A 75 5.16 14.16 -10.96
CA ARG A 75 6.49 14.38 -11.53
C ARG A 75 7.57 13.80 -10.64
N LYS A 76 8.66 13.36 -11.22
CA LYS A 76 9.88 13.00 -10.48
C LYS A 76 10.74 14.26 -10.31
N ARG A 77 11.14 14.54 -9.09
CA ARG A 77 12.08 15.63 -8.74
C ARG A 77 13.52 15.19 -9.01
N THR A 78 14.44 16.13 -9.03
CA THR A 78 15.88 15.87 -9.19
C THR A 78 16.49 15.10 -8.03
N ASP A 79 15.84 15.13 -6.85
CA ASP A 79 16.20 14.36 -5.67
C ASP A 79 15.52 12.97 -5.63
N GLY A 80 14.96 12.49 -6.76
CA GLY A 80 14.33 11.18 -6.87
C GLY A 80 12.92 11.08 -6.29
N VAL A 81 12.44 12.08 -5.54
CA VAL A 81 11.11 12.07 -4.97
C VAL A 81 10.05 12.24 -6.06
N VAL A 82 9.05 11.34 -6.09
CA VAL A 82 7.86 11.53 -6.93
C VAL A 82 6.90 12.46 -6.22
N ASP A 83 6.79 13.68 -6.73
CA ASP A 83 5.95 14.74 -6.19
C ASP A 83 4.55 14.75 -6.82
N HIS A 84 3.56 15.30 -6.10
CA HIS A 84 2.17 15.42 -6.57
C HIS A 84 1.70 16.87 -6.52
N LEU A 85 1.54 17.47 -7.68
CA LEU A 85 1.01 18.81 -7.87
C LEU A 85 -0.52 18.78 -7.80
N ARG A 86 -1.09 18.88 -6.60
CA ARG A 86 -2.53 18.74 -6.35
C ARG A 86 -3.40 19.63 -7.24
N ARG A 87 -2.96 20.86 -7.53
CA ARG A 87 -3.71 21.82 -8.36
C ARG A 87 -3.87 21.37 -9.81
N ARG A 88 -3.01 20.45 -10.30
CA ARG A 88 -3.10 19.87 -11.64
C ARG A 88 -3.89 18.59 -11.68
N CYS A 89 -4.16 17.98 -10.53
CA CYS A 89 -4.84 16.69 -10.47
C CYS A 89 -6.31 16.83 -10.86
N ILE A 90 -6.72 16.06 -11.87
CA ILE A 90 -8.10 16.00 -12.36
C ILE A 90 -8.88 14.81 -11.75
N GLY A 91 -8.30 14.05 -10.84
CA GLY A 91 -8.97 12.93 -10.16
C GLY A 91 -9.23 11.69 -11.02
N CYS A 92 -8.61 11.56 -12.21
CA CYS A 92 -8.90 10.48 -13.17
C CYS A 92 -8.55 9.05 -12.70
N GLY A 93 -7.73 8.88 -11.66
CA GLY A 93 -7.41 7.58 -11.07
C GLY A 93 -6.38 6.72 -11.82
N TYR A 94 -5.88 7.10 -13.01
CA TYR A 94 -4.92 6.30 -13.77
C TYR A 94 -3.65 5.95 -13.00
N CYS A 95 -3.14 6.87 -12.19
CA CYS A 95 -1.98 6.63 -11.35
C CYS A 95 -2.24 5.58 -10.24
N ILE A 96 -3.49 5.37 -9.84
CA ILE A 96 -3.87 4.33 -8.88
C ILE A 96 -3.77 2.96 -9.57
N GLN A 97 -4.33 2.85 -10.78
CA GLN A 97 -4.29 1.62 -11.56
C GLN A 97 -2.87 1.26 -12.03
N ALA A 98 -2.06 2.27 -12.37
CA ALA A 98 -0.69 2.08 -12.80
C ALA A 98 0.28 1.70 -11.68
N CYS A 99 -0.09 1.87 -10.40
CA CYS A 99 0.81 1.60 -9.28
C CYS A 99 0.76 0.12 -8.89
N PRO A 100 1.84 -0.66 -9.07
CA PRO A 100 1.85 -2.08 -8.71
C PRO A 100 1.79 -2.33 -7.19
N PHE A 101 1.96 -1.27 -6.38
CA PHE A 101 1.99 -1.33 -4.92
C PHE A 101 0.71 -0.82 -4.26
N ASP A 102 -0.32 -0.47 -5.02
CA ASP A 102 -1.60 0.08 -4.53
C ASP A 102 -1.42 1.25 -3.54
N VAL A 103 -0.43 2.10 -3.78
CA VAL A 103 -0.08 3.19 -2.86
C VAL A 103 -0.93 4.44 -3.05
N PRO A 104 -1.16 4.97 -4.26
CA PRO A 104 -2.00 6.14 -4.43
C PRO A 104 -3.45 5.83 -4.05
N LYS A 105 -4.09 6.72 -3.31
CA LYS A 105 -5.49 6.58 -2.89
C LYS A 105 -6.29 7.78 -3.38
N PHE A 106 -7.51 7.53 -3.85
CA PHE A 106 -8.43 8.60 -4.20
C PHE A 106 -9.10 9.16 -2.94
N SER A 107 -9.15 10.47 -2.85
CA SER A 107 -9.85 11.21 -1.80
C SER A 107 -11.13 11.83 -2.37
N PRO A 108 -12.32 11.27 -2.11
CA PRO A 108 -13.57 11.84 -2.57
C PRO A 108 -13.80 13.25 -2.03
N ALA A 109 -13.46 13.50 -0.77
CA ALA A 109 -13.64 14.78 -0.12
C ALA A 109 -12.83 15.93 -0.78
N GLN A 110 -11.69 15.59 -1.39
CA GLN A 110 -10.80 16.55 -2.04
C GLN A 110 -10.80 16.41 -3.58
N ASN A 111 -11.55 15.45 -4.12
CA ASN A 111 -11.61 15.10 -5.53
C ASN A 111 -10.21 14.96 -6.18
N THR A 112 -9.27 14.37 -5.47
CA THR A 112 -7.87 14.24 -5.91
C THR A 112 -7.24 12.96 -5.38
N MET A 113 -6.19 12.52 -6.07
CA MET A 113 -5.36 11.43 -5.60
C MET A 113 -4.46 11.90 -4.45
N ARG A 114 -4.17 11.01 -3.52
CA ARG A 114 -3.26 11.22 -2.39
C ARG A 114 -2.23 10.09 -2.32
N LYS A 115 -0.99 10.43 -2.05
CA LYS A 115 0.09 9.48 -1.78
C LYS A 115 1.14 10.10 -0.87
N CYS A 116 2.08 9.32 -0.36
CA CYS A 116 3.22 9.83 0.37
C CYS A 116 3.98 10.87 -0.48
N SER A 117 4.25 12.04 0.09
CA SER A 117 5.02 13.13 -0.51
C SER A 117 6.49 13.11 -0.11
N PHE A 118 6.93 12.11 0.64
CA PHE A 118 8.21 12.11 1.36
C PHE A 118 8.35 13.25 2.38
N CYS A 119 7.25 13.90 2.73
CA CYS A 119 7.24 15.12 3.54
C CYS A 119 8.20 16.19 2.97
N THR A 120 8.13 16.48 1.65
CA THR A 120 9.02 17.46 0.98
C THR A 120 9.08 18.78 1.70
N GLN A 121 7.95 19.25 2.27
CA GLN A 121 7.88 20.46 3.09
C GLN A 121 8.79 20.40 4.34
N ARG A 122 9.16 19.22 4.83
CA ARG A 122 10.07 19.03 5.97
C ARG A 122 11.50 18.81 5.50
N ILE A 123 11.72 17.91 4.54
CA ILE A 123 13.07 17.58 4.07
C ILE A 123 13.75 18.78 3.42
N ASP A 124 13.01 19.62 2.68
CA ASP A 124 13.51 20.85 2.11
C ASP A 124 13.97 21.87 3.21
N ARG A 125 13.52 21.66 4.45
CA ARG A 125 13.95 22.40 5.65
C ARG A 125 14.93 21.60 6.52
N ARG A 126 15.54 20.56 5.98
CA ARG A 126 16.48 19.66 6.70
C ARG A 126 15.87 18.99 7.94
N LYS A 127 14.55 18.75 7.93
CA LYS A 127 13.84 18.02 8.99
C LYS A 127 13.49 16.62 8.52
N ALA A 128 13.62 15.63 9.39
CA ALA A 128 13.19 14.28 9.09
C ALA A 128 11.69 14.22 8.79
N PRO A 129 11.24 13.28 7.93
CA PRO A 129 9.81 13.03 7.69
C PRO A 129 9.03 12.81 8.99
N ALA A 130 7.75 13.22 9.02
CA ALA A 130 6.93 13.16 10.23
C ALA A 130 6.82 11.73 10.80
N CYS A 131 6.67 10.73 9.94
CA CYS A 131 6.58 9.33 10.34
C CYS A 131 7.86 8.83 11.04
N VAL A 132 9.03 9.29 10.60
CA VAL A 132 10.31 8.98 11.25
C VAL A 132 10.42 9.70 12.60
N SER A 133 10.13 11.02 12.61
CA SER A 133 10.21 11.85 13.83
C SER A 133 9.31 11.35 14.97
N LYS A 134 8.25 10.60 14.66
CA LYS A 134 7.27 10.08 15.63
C LYS A 134 7.37 8.57 15.85
N CYS A 135 8.37 7.91 15.29
CA CYS A 135 8.63 6.50 15.54
C CYS A 135 9.31 6.33 16.91
N ALA A 136 8.53 5.95 17.92
CA ALA A 136 9.01 5.83 19.30
C ALA A 136 10.12 4.80 19.48
N THR A 137 10.13 3.74 18.68
CA THR A 137 11.10 2.64 18.78
C THR A 137 12.30 2.83 17.84
N GLY A 138 12.31 3.89 17.02
CA GLY A 138 13.33 4.07 15.99
C GLY A 138 13.31 3.01 14.89
N ALA A 139 12.17 2.35 14.69
CA ALA A 139 12.00 1.39 13.59
C ALA A 139 12.07 2.04 12.22
N LEU A 140 11.81 3.34 12.13
CA LEU A 140 11.98 4.14 10.91
C LEU A 140 13.19 5.07 11.08
N THR A 141 14.16 4.97 10.19
CA THR A 141 15.36 5.81 10.17
C THR A 141 15.43 6.55 8.85
N PHE A 142 15.74 7.84 8.88
CA PHE A 142 15.87 8.70 7.71
C PHE A 142 17.33 9.04 7.44
N TYR A 143 17.72 8.91 6.19
CA TYR A 143 19.01 9.35 5.65
C TYR A 143 18.74 10.38 4.56
N SER A 144 19.49 11.50 4.60
CA SER A 144 19.33 12.59 3.64
C SER A 144 19.90 12.24 2.26
N GLU A 145 20.78 11.25 2.19
CA GLU A 145 21.46 10.81 0.97
C GLU A 145 21.49 9.28 0.88
N TRP A 146 21.17 8.74 -0.32
CA TRP A 146 21.28 7.32 -0.62
C TRP A 146 22.70 6.76 -0.46
N ASN A 147 23.70 7.56 -0.79
CA ASN A 147 25.12 7.17 -0.73
C ASN A 147 25.73 7.27 0.67
N ASP A 148 24.90 7.44 1.70
CA ASP A 148 25.36 7.36 3.06
C ASP A 148 25.91 5.95 3.33
N ALA A 149 27.23 5.83 3.46
CA ALA A 149 27.90 4.55 3.68
C ALA A 149 27.36 3.84 4.92
N THR A 150 26.91 4.60 5.93
CA THR A 150 26.32 4.04 7.16
C THR A 150 24.96 3.42 6.89
N ALA A 151 24.15 4.00 5.99
CA ALA A 151 22.86 3.45 5.58
C ALA A 151 23.03 2.15 4.79
N LEU A 152 23.96 2.10 3.83
CA LEU A 152 24.26 0.93 3.03
C LEU A 152 24.85 -0.20 3.87
N GLU A 153 25.75 0.12 4.79
CA GLU A 153 26.33 -0.85 5.71
C GLU A 153 25.27 -1.43 6.66
N ALA A 154 24.40 -0.58 7.21
CA ALA A 154 23.29 -1.02 8.04
C ALA A 154 22.34 -1.97 7.27
N TYR A 155 22.01 -1.63 6.02
CA TYR A 155 21.16 -2.45 5.17
C TYR A 155 21.81 -3.79 4.82
N GLY A 156 23.08 -3.80 4.42
CA GLY A 156 23.79 -5.02 4.00
C GLY A 156 24.02 -6.02 5.14
N LYS A 157 24.03 -5.57 6.39
CA LYS A 157 24.24 -6.43 7.57
C LYS A 157 22.98 -6.98 8.22
N ASN A 158 21.80 -6.50 7.83
CA ASN A 158 20.55 -6.80 8.55
C ASN A 158 19.44 -7.25 7.61
N GLU A 159 19.13 -8.53 7.61
CA GLU A 159 17.99 -9.15 6.89
C GLU A 159 16.61 -8.58 7.28
N HIS A 160 16.56 -7.75 8.34
CA HIS A 160 15.31 -7.17 8.89
C HIS A 160 15.09 -5.72 8.47
N LEU A 161 16.05 -5.14 7.75
CA LEU A 161 15.94 -3.77 7.24
C LEU A 161 15.31 -3.80 5.86
N HIS A 162 14.17 -3.13 5.73
CA HIS A 162 13.47 -2.95 4.47
C HIS A 162 13.71 -1.53 3.97
N MET A 163 14.25 -1.45 2.76
CA MET A 163 14.39 -0.20 2.05
C MET A 163 13.02 0.26 1.54
N LEU A 164 12.58 1.44 1.97
CA LEU A 164 11.26 1.95 1.56
C LEU A 164 11.33 2.86 0.31
N TYR A 165 12.52 3.02 -0.29
CA TYR A 165 12.72 3.89 -1.46
C TYR A 165 13.87 3.35 -2.31
N HIS A 166 13.83 3.64 -3.62
CA HIS A 166 14.81 3.21 -4.64
C HIS A 166 14.85 1.71 -4.91
N LEU A 167 13.71 1.16 -5.32
CA LEU A 167 13.72 -0.19 -5.84
C LEU A 167 13.77 -0.16 -7.36
N GLU A 168 14.87 -0.60 -7.91
CA GLU A 168 14.90 -1.22 -9.22
C GLU A 168 14.30 -2.62 -9.04
N GLY A 169 13.02 -2.77 -9.41
CA GLY A 169 12.31 -4.04 -9.28
C GLY A 169 11.48 -4.18 -7.99
N LYS A 170 10.62 -5.19 -7.96
CA LYS A 170 9.87 -5.56 -6.74
C LYS A 170 10.85 -6.06 -5.69
N PRO A 171 10.77 -5.61 -4.43
CA PRO A 171 11.51 -6.27 -3.36
C PRO A 171 11.13 -7.75 -3.31
N ALA A 172 12.12 -8.62 -3.19
CA ALA A 172 11.92 -10.07 -3.24
C ALA A 172 10.96 -10.61 -2.17
N ASP A 173 10.75 -9.85 -1.09
CA ASP A 173 9.87 -10.15 0.05
C ASP A 173 8.57 -9.33 0.08
N TYR A 174 8.37 -8.40 -0.88
CA TYR A 174 7.11 -7.70 -1.05
C TYR A 174 6.15 -8.54 -1.90
N SER A 175 5.74 -9.70 -1.39
CA SER A 175 4.55 -10.35 -1.89
C SER A 175 3.35 -9.51 -1.47
N LEU A 176 2.76 -8.77 -2.42
CA LEU A 176 1.36 -8.39 -2.26
C LEU A 176 0.62 -9.67 -1.86
N PRO A 177 -0.26 -9.65 -0.85
CA PRO A 177 -1.18 -10.76 -0.69
C PRO A 177 -1.80 -10.97 -2.06
N GLU A 178 -1.73 -12.20 -2.56
CA GLU A 178 -2.35 -12.59 -3.83
C GLU A 178 -3.71 -11.91 -3.89
N PRO A 179 -4.04 -11.20 -4.98
CA PRO A 179 -5.38 -10.66 -5.11
C PRO A 179 -6.31 -11.85 -4.90
N VAL A 180 -7.17 -11.76 -3.88
CA VAL A 180 -8.17 -12.81 -3.64
C VAL A 180 -8.87 -12.98 -4.98
N PRO A 181 -8.71 -14.13 -5.66
CA PRO A 181 -9.28 -14.30 -6.98
C PRO A 181 -10.78 -14.08 -6.84
N LEU A 182 -11.35 -13.20 -7.64
CA LEU A 182 -12.79 -12.89 -7.63
C LEU A 182 -13.64 -14.16 -7.75
N ASN A 183 -13.06 -15.24 -8.22
CA ASN A 183 -13.66 -16.58 -8.35
C ASN A 183 -13.68 -17.38 -7.02
N SER A 184 -13.00 -16.94 -5.97
CA SER A 184 -13.06 -17.61 -4.65
C SER A 184 -14.29 -17.20 -3.84
N VAL A 185 -14.96 -16.13 -4.23
CA VAL A 185 -16.33 -15.84 -3.82
C VAL A 185 -17.23 -16.63 -4.78
N THR A 186 -17.28 -17.94 -4.60
CA THR A 186 -18.19 -18.77 -5.38
C THR A 186 -19.60 -18.21 -5.21
N SER A 187 -20.29 -17.97 -6.32
CA SER A 187 -21.70 -17.57 -6.38
C SER A 187 -22.57 -18.36 -5.38
N ASN A 188 -22.15 -19.58 -5.04
CA ASN A 188 -22.75 -20.49 -4.09
C ASN A 188 -22.74 -19.98 -2.62
N GLN A 189 -21.79 -19.14 -2.21
CA GLN A 189 -21.80 -18.58 -0.84
C GLN A 189 -22.71 -17.35 -0.74
N ILE A 190 -22.76 -16.51 -1.75
CA ILE A 190 -23.66 -15.34 -1.77
C ILE A 190 -25.12 -15.83 -1.81
N TRP A 191 -25.43 -16.86 -2.57
CA TRP A 191 -26.77 -17.44 -2.63
C TRP A 191 -27.19 -18.11 -1.32
N LYS A 192 -26.31 -18.78 -0.60
CA LYS A 192 -26.62 -19.35 0.73
C LYS A 192 -27.02 -18.30 1.74
N TRP A 193 -26.43 -17.11 1.68
CA TRP A 193 -26.80 -15.98 2.54
C TRP A 193 -28.12 -15.33 2.11
N LEU A 194 -28.36 -15.19 0.82
CA LEU A 194 -29.60 -14.57 0.30
C LEU A 194 -30.82 -15.49 0.48
N VAL A 195 -30.67 -16.80 0.29
CA VAL A 195 -31.78 -17.76 0.46
C VAL A 195 -32.10 -18.01 1.94
N GLY A 196 -31.12 -17.88 2.84
CA GLY A 196 -31.34 -18.02 4.29
C GLY A 196 -32.12 -16.86 4.94
N LEU A 197 -32.30 -15.74 4.22
CA LEU A 197 -32.98 -14.55 4.75
C LEU A 197 -34.43 -14.38 4.28
N ILE A 198 -34.93 -15.26 3.41
CA ILE A 198 -36.31 -15.17 2.89
C ILE A 198 -37.17 -16.26 3.53
N PRO A 199 -38.17 -15.92 4.34
CA PRO A 199 -39.15 -16.89 4.81
C PRO A 199 -39.96 -17.42 3.60
N GLY A 200 -39.75 -18.64 3.20
CA GLY A 200 -40.46 -19.26 2.07
C GLY A 200 -39.57 -19.85 0.97
N GLY A 201 -38.26 -20.02 1.22
CA GLY A 201 -37.26 -20.46 0.24
C GLY A 201 -37.38 -21.85 -0.39
N ILE A 202 -38.51 -22.55 -0.21
CA ILE A 202 -38.74 -23.90 -0.77
C ILE A 202 -39.00 -23.84 -2.29
N LEU A 203 -39.53 -22.75 -2.82
CA LEU A 203 -39.88 -22.60 -4.25
C LEU A 203 -38.68 -22.32 -5.15
N LEU A 204 -37.60 -21.68 -4.65
CA LEU A 204 -36.41 -21.37 -5.42
C LEU A 204 -35.44 -22.57 -5.54
N GLY A 205 -35.49 -23.51 -4.62
CA GLY A 205 -34.72 -24.75 -4.69
C GLY A 205 -35.12 -25.67 -5.86
N TRP A 206 -36.36 -25.56 -6.32
CA TRP A 206 -36.87 -26.34 -7.46
C TRP A 206 -36.38 -25.78 -8.82
N LEU A 207 -36.31 -24.47 -8.93
CA LEU A 207 -35.78 -23.80 -10.13
C LEU A 207 -34.29 -24.05 -10.32
N TRP A 208 -33.53 -24.16 -9.24
CA TRP A 208 -32.09 -24.47 -9.31
C TRP A 208 -31.81 -25.88 -9.84
N ARG A 209 -32.57 -26.85 -9.42
CA ARG A 209 -32.40 -28.24 -9.88
C ARG A 209 -32.72 -28.45 -11.37
N SER A 210 -33.53 -27.57 -11.96
CA SER A 210 -33.83 -27.59 -13.41
C SER A 210 -32.72 -26.98 -14.26
N VAL A 211 -31.89 -26.08 -13.69
CA VAL A 211 -30.77 -25.45 -14.41
C VAL A 211 -29.53 -26.35 -14.41
N GLU A 212 -29.27 -27.08 -13.32
CA GLU A 212 -28.13 -28.02 -13.26
C GLU A 212 -28.29 -29.27 -14.14
N ASN A 213 -29.52 -29.67 -14.45
CA ASN A 213 -29.80 -30.84 -15.29
C ASN A 213 -29.94 -30.52 -16.80
N GLY A 214 -29.70 -29.27 -17.20
CA GLY A 214 -29.88 -28.83 -18.61
C GLY A 214 -28.58 -28.74 -19.43
N GLU A 215 -27.43 -29.13 -18.90
CA GLU A 215 -26.14 -28.99 -19.58
C GLU A 215 -25.50 -30.29 -20.08
N THR A 216 -26.32 -31.33 -20.30
CA THR A 216 -25.83 -32.54 -20.98
C THR A 216 -26.75 -32.92 -22.12
N ASP A 217 -26.79 -32.12 -23.19
CA ASP A 217 -27.22 -32.60 -24.52
C ASP A 217 -27.01 -31.44 -25.52
N ARG A 218 -25.81 -31.35 -26.07
CA ARG A 218 -25.54 -30.88 -27.45
C ARG A 218 -24.25 -31.49 -27.94
N GLU A 219 -24.42 -32.50 -28.81
CA GLU A 219 -23.41 -32.92 -29.76
C GLU A 219 -22.92 -31.77 -30.64
#